data_6f76a220ca7d1c17434d20de5ffcb307
#
_entry.id   6f76a220ca7d1c17434d20de5ffcb307
#
_cell.length_a   1.000
_cell.length_b   1.000
_cell.length_c   1.000
_cell.angle_alpha   90.00
_cell.angle_beta   90.00
_cell.angle_gamma   90.00
#
_symmetry.space_group_name_H-M   'P 1'
#
loop_
_entity.id
_entity.type
_entity.pdbx_description
1 polymer ?
#
loop_
_entity_poly.entity_id
_entity_poly.type
_entity_poly.pdbx_seq_one_letter_code
_entity_poly.pdbx_strand_id
1 'polypeptide(L)'
;MPSYAMLIDAAKCTGCGACRVACQMQWNLPPDRFYNRLEFREKGQYPKVKQEIYPVQCMHCDNPPCETVCPTKATYKTADGIVHVNPKKCIGCKMCMAACPYDVRQTNEKGIVEKCRFCDDYIAKGEQPPCVTTCMNAVR
;
A
#
# COMPACT_ATOMS: atom_id res chain seq x y z
N MET A 1 -22.21 -0.39 -6.10
CA MET A 1 -21.08 0.56 -6.09
C MET A 1 -19.94 -0.05 -6.89
N PRO A 2 -19.17 0.73 -7.67
CA PRO A 2 -18.04 0.19 -8.40
C PRO A 2 -16.99 -0.36 -7.43
N SER A 3 -16.41 -1.51 -7.73
CA SER A 3 -15.25 -2.06 -7.01
C SER A 3 -13.99 -1.59 -7.72
N TYR A 4 -13.04 -1.04 -6.97
CA TYR A 4 -11.79 -0.52 -7.54
C TYR A 4 -10.68 -1.57 -7.47
N ALA A 5 -9.86 -1.61 -8.52
CA ALA A 5 -8.66 -2.45 -8.59
C ALA A 5 -7.51 -1.63 -9.17
N MET A 6 -6.28 -2.01 -8.85
CA MET A 6 -5.07 -1.44 -9.43
C MET A 6 -4.28 -2.56 -10.10
N LEU A 7 -4.11 -2.46 -11.41
CA LEU A 7 -3.22 -3.33 -12.15
C LEU A 7 -1.77 -2.85 -11.96
N ILE A 8 -0.85 -3.75 -11.65
CA ILE A 8 0.57 -3.45 -11.51
C ILE A 8 1.37 -4.38 -12.43
N ASP A 9 1.95 -3.82 -13.48
CA ASP A 9 2.84 -4.54 -14.39
C ASP A 9 4.30 -4.43 -13.90
N ALA A 10 4.70 -5.37 -13.05
CA ALA A 10 6.04 -5.37 -12.47
C ALA A 10 7.17 -5.51 -13.51
N ALA A 11 6.89 -6.07 -14.69
CA ALA A 11 7.89 -6.23 -15.75
C ALA A 11 8.36 -4.89 -16.33
N LYS A 12 7.52 -3.85 -16.24
CA LYS A 12 7.85 -2.48 -16.67
C LYS A 12 8.51 -1.64 -15.60
N CYS A 13 8.59 -2.12 -14.36
CA CYS A 13 9.10 -1.34 -13.24
C CYS A 13 10.62 -1.20 -13.32
N THR A 14 11.10 0.05 -13.37
CA THR A 14 12.53 0.39 -13.36
C THR A 14 13.08 0.69 -11.96
N GLY A 15 12.24 0.63 -10.92
CA GLY A 15 12.68 0.90 -9.55
C GLY A 15 12.97 2.37 -9.24
N CYS A 16 12.49 3.32 -10.04
CA CYS A 16 12.82 4.75 -9.91
C CYS A 16 12.33 5.40 -8.60
N GLY A 17 11.38 4.78 -7.89
CA GLY A 17 10.87 5.30 -6.61
C GLY A 17 9.90 6.49 -6.70
N ALA A 18 9.60 7.03 -7.89
CA ALA A 18 8.72 8.19 -8.04
C ALA A 18 7.35 7.99 -7.40
N CYS A 19 6.75 6.82 -7.55
CA CYS A 19 5.47 6.46 -6.92
C CYS A 19 5.53 6.47 -5.39
N ARG A 20 6.68 6.12 -4.80
CA ARG A 20 6.91 6.16 -3.35
C ARG A 20 6.95 7.60 -2.86
N VAL A 21 7.74 8.45 -3.52
CA VAL A 21 7.86 9.88 -3.17
C VAL A 21 6.52 10.60 -3.34
N ALA A 22 5.82 10.38 -4.45
CA ALA A 22 4.49 10.96 -4.68
C ALA A 22 3.50 10.59 -3.57
N CYS A 23 3.51 9.34 -3.10
CA CYS A 23 2.68 8.90 -2.00
C CYS A 23 3.08 9.57 -0.66
N GLN A 24 4.39 9.70 -0.40
CA GLN A 24 4.88 10.39 0.80
C GLN A 24 4.46 11.86 0.83
N MET A 25 4.61 12.56 -0.28
CA MET A 25 4.20 13.97 -0.39
C MET A 25 2.70 14.14 -0.23
N GLN A 26 1.89 13.27 -0.85
CA GLN A 26 0.44 13.32 -0.76
C GLN A 26 -0.08 13.20 0.67
N TRP A 27 0.51 12.31 1.45
CA TRP A 27 0.05 12.00 2.81
C TRP A 27 0.92 12.65 3.89
N ASN A 28 1.84 13.55 3.49
CA ASN A 28 2.79 14.22 4.39
C ASN A 28 3.49 13.23 5.35
N LEU A 29 3.96 12.11 4.79
CA LEU A 29 4.65 11.08 5.56
C LEU A 29 6.10 11.49 5.81
N PRO A 30 6.65 11.19 6.98
CA PRO A 30 8.07 11.40 7.24
C PRO A 30 8.94 10.47 6.36
N PRO A 31 10.25 10.77 6.19
CA PRO A 31 11.13 10.07 5.25
C PRO A 31 11.27 8.56 5.49
N ASP A 32 11.08 8.11 6.71
CA ASP A 32 11.17 6.72 7.15
C ASP A 32 9.89 5.91 6.94
N ARG A 33 8.76 6.58 6.60
CA ARG A 33 7.45 5.93 6.41
C ARG A 33 6.94 6.07 4.98
N PHE A 34 6.37 4.99 4.46
CA PHE A 34 5.79 4.95 3.12
C PHE A 34 4.71 3.88 3.02
N TYR A 35 3.61 4.20 2.32
CA TYR A 35 2.51 3.27 2.11
C TYR A 35 2.72 2.35 0.90
N ASN A 36 3.69 2.65 0.05
CA ASN A 36 4.17 1.75 -0.98
C ASN A 36 5.71 1.67 -0.93
N ARG A 37 6.26 0.50 -1.22
CA ARG A 37 7.69 0.26 -1.26
C ARG A 37 8.06 -0.51 -2.51
N LEU A 38 9.33 -0.52 -2.82
CA LEU A 38 9.90 -1.34 -3.89
C LEU A 38 10.70 -2.47 -3.24
N GLU A 39 10.42 -3.69 -3.65
CA GLU A 39 11.21 -4.86 -3.31
C GLU A 39 12.09 -5.24 -4.49
N PHE A 40 13.37 -5.45 -4.22
CA PHE A 40 14.35 -5.87 -5.19
C PHE A 40 14.72 -7.31 -4.90
N ARG A 41 14.56 -8.18 -5.87
CA ARG A 41 14.87 -9.61 -5.77
C ARG A 41 15.85 -10.00 -6.86
N GLU A 42 16.94 -10.62 -6.47
CA GLU A 42 17.92 -11.17 -7.40
C GLU A 42 17.66 -12.66 -7.61
N LYS A 43 17.72 -13.09 -8.87
CA LYS A 43 17.58 -14.49 -9.27
C LYS A 43 18.75 -14.89 -10.17
N GLY A 44 19.20 -16.14 -10.02
CA GLY A 44 20.30 -16.70 -10.80
C GLY A 44 21.62 -16.74 -10.05
N GLN A 45 22.69 -17.08 -10.76
CA GLN A 45 24.06 -17.10 -10.26
C GLN A 45 24.96 -16.35 -11.23
N TYR A 46 25.98 -15.71 -10.66
CA TYR A 46 26.98 -15.01 -11.46
C TYR A 46 27.59 -15.94 -12.53
N PRO A 47 27.75 -15.51 -13.81
CA PRO A 47 27.47 -14.15 -14.33
C PRO A 47 26.05 -13.91 -14.83
N LYS A 48 25.12 -14.85 -14.67
CA LYS A 48 23.73 -14.79 -15.17
C LYS A 48 22.77 -14.40 -14.05
N VAL A 49 22.90 -13.20 -13.52
CA VAL A 49 22.01 -12.64 -12.50
C VAL A 49 20.95 -11.76 -13.15
N LYS A 50 19.69 -11.92 -12.72
CA LYS A 50 18.57 -11.05 -13.11
C LYS A 50 17.95 -10.42 -11.87
N GLN A 51 17.75 -9.12 -11.91
CA GLN A 51 17.03 -8.39 -10.87
C GLN A 51 15.57 -8.22 -11.25
N GLU A 52 14.67 -8.54 -10.32
CA GLU A 52 13.24 -8.31 -10.44
C GLU A 52 12.82 -7.26 -9.40
N ILE A 53 11.96 -6.32 -9.80
CA ILE A 53 11.53 -5.21 -8.97
C ILE A 53 10.01 -5.28 -8.80
N TYR A 54 9.56 -5.33 -7.56
CA TYR A 54 8.14 -5.44 -7.23
C TYR A 54 7.68 -4.20 -6.45
N PRO A 55 6.77 -3.39 -7.00
CA PRO A 55 6.06 -2.38 -6.23
C PRO A 55 5.06 -3.08 -5.29
N VAL A 56 5.24 -2.88 -3.99
CA VAL A 56 4.42 -3.52 -2.94
C VAL A 56 3.66 -2.47 -2.16
N GLN A 57 2.36 -2.66 -2.02
CA GLN A 57 1.45 -1.82 -1.25
C GLN A 57 0.30 -2.65 -0.68
N CYS A 58 -0.62 -2.03 0.07
CA CYS A 58 -1.81 -2.75 0.53
C CYS A 58 -2.61 -3.29 -0.67
N MET A 59 -2.93 -4.58 -0.64
CA MET A 59 -3.67 -5.27 -1.70
C MET A 59 -5.18 -5.12 -1.56
N HIS A 60 -5.67 -4.43 -0.54
CA HIS A 60 -7.12 -4.27 -0.28
C HIS A 60 -7.90 -5.57 -0.45
N CYS A 61 -7.41 -6.64 0.20
CA CYS A 61 -7.86 -8.02 0.05
C CYS A 61 -9.39 -8.17 0.11
N ASP A 62 -9.92 -9.16 -0.60
CA ASP A 62 -11.37 -9.46 -0.55
C ASP A 62 -11.78 -9.96 0.82
N ASN A 63 -10.99 -10.84 1.43
CA ASN A 63 -11.14 -11.28 2.80
C ASN A 63 -9.93 -10.81 3.61
N PRO A 64 -9.94 -9.58 4.15
CA PRO A 64 -8.75 -9.01 4.76
C PRO A 64 -8.47 -9.62 6.14
N PRO A 65 -7.40 -10.40 6.33
CA PRO A 65 -7.08 -10.99 7.63
C PRO A 65 -6.84 -9.92 8.71
N CYS A 66 -6.39 -8.76 8.31
CA CYS A 66 -6.18 -7.62 9.19
C CYS A 66 -7.48 -7.01 9.77
N GLU A 67 -8.61 -7.19 9.14
CA GLU A 67 -9.94 -6.85 9.67
C GLU A 67 -10.40 -7.90 10.67
N THR A 68 -10.21 -9.18 10.31
CA THR A 68 -10.63 -10.32 11.15
C THR A 68 -9.97 -10.28 12.53
N VAL A 69 -8.66 -9.98 12.59
CA VAL A 69 -7.90 -9.96 13.86
C VAL A 69 -8.03 -8.65 14.63
N CYS A 70 -8.74 -7.66 14.11
CA CYS A 70 -8.83 -6.35 14.77
C CYS A 70 -9.85 -6.39 15.93
N PRO A 71 -9.41 -6.30 17.20
CA PRO A 71 -10.31 -6.42 18.36
C PRO A 71 -11.29 -5.25 18.47
N THR A 72 -10.86 -4.05 18.04
CA THR A 72 -11.67 -2.83 18.12
C THR A 72 -12.46 -2.54 16.84
N LYS A 73 -12.34 -3.42 15.82
CA LYS A 73 -12.92 -3.18 14.49
C LYS A 73 -12.50 -1.82 13.90
N ALA A 74 -11.27 -1.39 14.22
CA ALA A 74 -10.69 -0.18 13.64
C ALA A 74 -10.32 -0.40 12.17
N THR A 75 -9.89 -1.60 11.80
CA THR A 75 -9.71 -1.99 10.38
C THR A 75 -11.06 -2.50 9.88
N TYR A 76 -11.51 -1.99 8.75
CA TYR A 76 -12.78 -2.36 8.12
C TYR A 76 -12.69 -2.23 6.59
N LYS A 77 -13.51 -2.99 5.88
CA LYS A 77 -13.64 -2.92 4.42
C LYS A 77 -14.92 -2.19 4.05
N THR A 78 -14.85 -1.29 3.10
CA THR A 78 -15.98 -0.54 2.54
C THR A 78 -16.63 -1.30 1.39
N ALA A 79 -17.84 -0.91 0.99
CA ALA A 79 -18.60 -1.58 -0.07
C ALA A 79 -17.94 -1.46 -1.46
N ASP A 80 -17.08 -0.48 -1.66
CA ASP A 80 -16.26 -0.27 -2.85
C ASP A 80 -14.96 -1.11 -2.87
N GLY A 81 -14.77 -1.96 -1.86
CA GLY A 81 -13.64 -2.88 -1.77
C GLY A 81 -12.40 -2.32 -1.08
N ILE A 82 -12.42 -1.07 -0.63
CA ILE A 82 -11.26 -0.43 0.00
C ILE A 82 -11.20 -0.79 1.48
N VAL A 83 -10.03 -1.25 1.94
CA VAL A 83 -9.79 -1.53 3.36
C VAL A 83 -9.25 -0.27 4.03
N HIS A 84 -9.89 0.18 5.08
CA HIS A 84 -9.52 1.37 5.84
C HIS A 84 -9.06 1.06 7.28
N VAL A 85 -8.51 2.05 7.93
CA VAL A 85 -8.24 2.05 9.37
C VAL A 85 -8.85 3.32 9.97
N ASN A 86 -9.72 3.15 10.96
CA ASN A 86 -10.26 4.27 11.72
C ASN A 86 -9.28 4.63 12.85
N PRO A 87 -8.62 5.79 12.80
CA PRO A 87 -7.62 6.16 13.79
C PRO A 87 -8.20 6.37 15.20
N LYS A 88 -9.48 6.72 15.31
CA LYS A 88 -10.15 6.95 16.61
C LYS A 88 -10.46 5.62 17.33
N LYS A 89 -10.60 4.51 16.60
CA LYS A 89 -10.86 3.18 17.18
C LYS A 89 -9.58 2.36 17.34
N CYS A 90 -8.49 2.74 16.69
CA CYS A 90 -7.24 2.00 16.71
C CYS A 90 -6.52 2.19 18.05
N ILE A 91 -6.26 1.08 18.75
CA ILE A 91 -5.51 1.05 20.03
C ILE A 91 -4.02 0.72 19.86
N GLY A 92 -3.53 0.60 18.63
CA GLY A 92 -2.11 0.33 18.36
C GLY A 92 -1.63 -1.07 18.73
N CYS A 93 -2.51 -2.06 18.87
CA CYS A 93 -2.15 -3.43 19.28
C CYS A 93 -1.28 -4.19 18.26
N LYS A 94 -1.13 -3.68 17.06
CA LYS A 94 -0.30 -4.23 15.95
C LYS A 94 -0.69 -5.63 15.43
N MET A 95 -1.75 -6.25 15.92
CA MET A 95 -2.20 -7.58 15.46
C MET A 95 -2.44 -7.61 13.95
N CYS A 96 -2.99 -6.52 13.38
CA CYS A 96 -3.21 -6.40 11.94
C CYS A 96 -1.91 -6.26 11.14
N MET A 97 -0.80 -5.86 11.75
CA MET A 97 0.53 -5.87 11.12
C MET A 97 1.04 -7.31 11.04
N ALA A 98 0.97 -8.05 12.15
CA ALA A 98 1.38 -9.47 12.19
C ALA A 98 0.55 -10.36 11.25
N ALA A 99 -0.75 -10.06 11.09
CA ALA A 99 -1.64 -10.81 10.21
C ALA A 99 -1.50 -10.47 8.72
N CYS A 100 -0.79 -9.40 8.36
CA CYS A 100 -0.64 -8.98 6.97
C CYS A 100 0.48 -9.77 6.26
N PRO A 101 0.16 -10.62 5.25
CA PRO A 101 1.19 -11.41 4.57
C PRO A 101 2.13 -10.57 3.70
N TYR A 102 1.77 -9.32 3.43
CA TYR A 102 2.53 -8.40 2.58
C TYR A 102 3.37 -7.40 3.37
N ASP A 103 3.24 -7.39 4.70
CA ASP A 103 3.94 -6.46 5.59
C ASP A 103 3.87 -4.99 5.13
N VAL A 104 2.67 -4.53 4.82
CA VAL A 104 2.41 -3.18 4.25
C VAL A 104 1.75 -2.22 5.24
N ARG A 105 1.77 -2.54 6.52
CA ARG A 105 1.22 -1.71 7.59
C ARG A 105 2.34 -1.15 8.44
N GLN A 106 2.19 0.10 8.83
CA GLN A 106 3.16 0.83 9.65
C GLN A 106 2.44 1.54 10.79
N THR A 107 3.16 1.89 11.84
CA THR A 107 2.64 2.73 12.92
C THR A 107 3.13 4.16 12.76
N ASN A 108 2.27 5.13 13.05
CA ASN A 108 2.68 6.53 13.18
C ASN A 108 3.28 6.80 14.58
N GLU A 109 3.69 8.05 14.81
CA GLU A 109 4.28 8.48 16.08
C GLU A 109 3.35 8.30 17.29
N LYS A 110 2.04 8.29 17.06
CA LYS A 110 1.01 8.03 18.08
C LYS A 110 0.72 6.55 18.29
N GLY A 111 1.47 5.66 17.64
CA GLY A 111 1.25 4.21 17.69
C GLY A 111 0.05 3.71 16.88
N ILE A 112 -0.64 4.58 16.14
CA ILE A 112 -1.79 4.22 15.32
C ILE A 112 -1.30 3.56 14.02
N VAL A 113 -1.96 2.47 13.61
CA VAL A 113 -1.59 1.77 12.38
C VAL A 113 -2.09 2.52 11.15
N GLU A 114 -1.21 2.68 10.19
CA GLU A 114 -1.47 3.33 8.91
C GLU A 114 -1.05 2.43 7.75
N LYS A 115 -1.63 2.67 6.58
CA LYS A 115 -1.33 1.94 5.34
C LYS A 115 -1.84 2.70 4.13
N CYS A 116 -1.58 2.19 2.93
CA CYS A 116 -2.20 2.68 1.69
C CYS A 116 -3.73 2.74 1.83
N ARG A 117 -4.32 3.90 1.50
CA ARG A 117 -5.76 4.16 1.55
C ARG A 117 -6.42 4.09 0.17
N PHE A 118 -5.69 3.67 -0.85
CA PHE A 118 -6.09 3.68 -2.25
C PHE A 118 -6.38 5.10 -2.79
N CYS A 119 -6.00 6.14 -2.06
CA CYS A 119 -6.32 7.54 -2.36
C CYS A 119 -7.82 7.76 -2.62
N ASP A 120 -8.65 7.27 -1.71
CA ASP A 120 -10.11 7.29 -1.76
C ASP A 120 -10.70 8.68 -2.04
N ASP A 121 -10.07 9.72 -1.51
CA ASP A 121 -10.41 11.13 -1.75
C ASP A 121 -10.20 11.58 -3.23
N TYR A 122 -9.19 11.05 -3.93
CA TYR A 122 -8.96 11.28 -5.36
C TYR A 122 -9.96 10.50 -6.20
N ILE A 123 -10.15 9.22 -5.88
CA ILE A 123 -11.09 8.35 -6.59
C ILE A 123 -12.52 8.88 -6.51
N ALA A 124 -12.92 9.41 -5.35
CA ALA A 124 -14.24 10.03 -5.18
C ALA A 124 -14.46 11.25 -6.09
N LYS A 125 -13.38 11.91 -6.53
CA LYS A 125 -13.43 13.02 -7.50
C LYS A 125 -13.30 12.56 -8.96
N GLY A 126 -13.12 11.27 -9.21
CA GLY A 126 -12.83 10.72 -10.53
C GLY A 126 -11.37 10.89 -10.97
N GLU A 127 -10.48 11.21 -10.04
CA GLU A 127 -9.05 11.39 -10.28
C GLU A 127 -8.27 10.11 -9.98
N GLN A 128 -7.12 9.96 -10.60
CA GLN A 128 -6.23 8.82 -10.34
C GLN A 128 -5.31 9.09 -9.14
N PRO A 129 -4.93 8.03 -8.40
CA PRO A 129 -3.95 8.15 -7.32
C PRO A 129 -2.61 8.73 -7.80
N PRO A 130 -1.92 9.58 -7.01
CA PRO A 130 -0.63 10.17 -7.39
C PRO A 130 0.45 9.15 -7.76
N CYS A 131 0.45 7.97 -7.14
CA CYS A 131 1.39 6.91 -7.49
C CYS A 131 1.15 6.32 -8.89
N VAL A 132 -0.04 6.48 -9.45
CA VAL A 132 -0.38 6.08 -10.83
C VAL A 132 0.05 7.18 -11.80
N THR A 133 -0.37 8.43 -11.55
CA THR A 133 -0.10 9.56 -12.45
C THR A 133 1.38 9.92 -12.56
N THR A 134 2.17 9.68 -11.50
CA THR A 134 3.61 9.96 -11.50
C THR A 134 4.44 8.84 -12.15
N CYS A 135 3.85 7.69 -12.45
CA CYS A 135 4.58 6.56 -12.99
C CYS A 135 4.90 6.75 -14.48
N MET A 136 6.17 7.03 -14.82
CA MET A 136 6.60 7.28 -16.19
C MET A 136 6.45 6.06 -17.12
N ASN A 137 6.51 4.85 -16.58
CA ASN A 137 6.46 3.61 -17.37
C ASN A 137 5.08 2.96 -17.36
N ALA A 138 4.05 3.65 -16.89
CA ALA A 138 2.70 3.11 -16.79
C ALA A 138 2.66 1.69 -16.15
N VAL A 139 3.39 1.53 -15.06
CA VAL A 139 3.44 0.27 -14.27
C VAL A 139 2.14 0.04 -13.52
N ARG A 140 1.37 1.10 -13.25
CA ARG A 140 0.15 1.12 -12.45
C ARG A 140 -1.00 1.71 -13.22
#